data_c12bc81b3dde6c5728c019280427a74a
#
_entry.id   c12bc81b3dde6c5728c019280427a74a
#
_cell.length_a   1.000
_cell.length_b   1.000
_cell.length_c   1.000
_cell.angle_alpha   90.00
_cell.angle_beta   90.00
_cell.angle_gamma   90.00
#
_symmetry.space_group_name_H-M   'P 1'
#
loop_
_entity.id
_entity.type
_entity.pdbx_description
1 polymer ?
#
loop_
_entity_poly.entity_id
_entity_poly.type
_entity_poly.pdbx_seq_one_letter_code
_entity_poly.pdbx_strand_id
1 'polypeptide(L)'
;QYTFSWMFADSDSMKPRGGTTYGPEVQLDSRTSAAFTGLQAPKLDARERDRRAILAMAGDYRTSFDFIETVGFTEGYQPKAPYQSWGTERVYVVANEPEFVSLQHIIVMHFVDADGFKSDAMVVKHWRQDWVYEPTEMTEFVGNQTWATRRLPPSSADSQWLQSVFQVDDSPRYQALGKWEHFENYSSWHSDTTFRPLPRREFSVRQDYDMLIGTNKHTINPRGWVQEEENLKVRLDDAGSREVL
;
A
#
# COMPACT_ATOMS: atom_id res chain seq x y z
N GLN A 1 -7.49 -6.69 -15.23
CA GLN A 1 -8.81 -6.49 -14.64
C GLN A 1 -9.00 -7.55 -13.57
N TYR A 2 -8.92 -7.17 -12.29
CA TYR A 2 -9.22 -8.07 -11.18
C TYR A 2 -10.74 -8.11 -11.02
N THR A 3 -11.32 -9.26 -11.19
CA THR A 3 -12.72 -9.51 -10.84
C THR A 3 -12.72 -10.15 -9.47
N PHE A 4 -12.92 -9.35 -8.43
CA PHE A 4 -13.24 -9.90 -7.11
C PHE A 4 -14.66 -10.45 -7.18
N SER A 5 -14.78 -11.75 -7.26
CA SER A 5 -16.07 -12.40 -7.15
C SER A 5 -16.35 -12.70 -5.68
N TRP A 6 -17.18 -11.89 -5.06
CA TRP A 6 -17.75 -12.17 -3.73
C TRP A 6 -18.73 -13.35 -3.76
N MET A 7 -18.86 -14.03 -4.89
CA MET A 7 -19.70 -15.24 -5.00
C MET A 7 -19.19 -16.41 -4.14
N PHE A 8 -17.94 -16.34 -3.66
CA PHE A 8 -17.45 -17.26 -2.63
C PHE A 8 -17.97 -16.92 -1.21
N ALA A 9 -18.68 -15.83 -1.06
CA ALA A 9 -19.19 -15.34 0.21
C ALA A 9 -20.47 -16.01 0.72
N ASP A 10 -20.95 -17.06 0.06
CA ASP A 10 -22.11 -17.84 0.53
C ASP A 10 -21.80 -18.68 1.78
N SER A 11 -20.52 -18.86 2.13
CA SER A 11 -20.15 -19.41 3.42
C SER A 11 -20.02 -18.29 4.46
N ASP A 12 -20.51 -18.51 5.67
CA ASP A 12 -20.43 -17.53 6.76
C ASP A 12 -18.99 -17.13 7.09
N SER A 13 -18.04 -18.04 6.84
CA SER A 13 -16.60 -17.78 7.05
C SER A 13 -15.97 -16.81 6.03
N MET A 14 -16.60 -16.59 4.88
CA MET A 14 -16.10 -15.75 3.79
C MET A 14 -16.84 -14.42 3.65
N LYS A 15 -17.84 -14.15 4.50
CA LYS A 15 -18.54 -12.86 4.48
C LYS A 15 -17.57 -11.74 4.83
N PRO A 16 -17.59 -10.61 4.09
CA PRO A 16 -16.80 -9.45 4.43
C PRO A 16 -17.09 -8.99 5.86
N ARG A 17 -16.03 -8.76 6.61
CA ARG A 17 -16.06 -8.09 7.90
C ARG A 17 -15.32 -6.78 7.75
N GLY A 18 -15.66 -5.77 8.47
CA GLY A 18 -14.87 -4.57 8.35
C GLY A 18 -15.47 -3.37 8.99
N GLY A 19 -14.75 -2.28 8.80
CA GLY A 19 -15.12 -1.00 9.33
C GLY A 19 -16.51 -0.59 8.87
N THR A 20 -17.23 -0.03 9.80
CA THR A 20 -18.52 0.60 9.56
C THR A 20 -18.28 1.99 9.01
N THR A 21 -17.94 2.10 7.73
CA THR A 21 -17.91 3.41 7.11
C THR A 21 -19.29 3.72 6.57
N TYR A 22 -20.00 4.61 7.25
CA TYR A 22 -21.28 5.16 6.81
C TYR A 22 -21.04 6.59 6.34
N GLY A 23 -21.73 7.00 5.29
CA GLY A 23 -21.68 8.36 4.81
C GLY A 23 -22.48 8.53 3.54
N PRO A 24 -22.72 9.76 3.10
CA PRO A 24 -23.35 10.01 1.81
C PRO A 24 -22.47 9.43 0.70
N GLU A 25 -23.11 9.04 -0.38
CA GLU A 25 -22.41 8.60 -1.57
C GLU A 25 -21.44 9.68 -2.06
N VAL A 26 -20.19 9.28 -2.33
CA VAL A 26 -19.17 10.17 -2.84
C VAL A 26 -19.29 10.25 -4.35
N GLN A 27 -19.42 11.45 -4.89
CA GLN A 27 -19.41 11.67 -6.31
C GLN A 27 -17.97 11.64 -6.84
N LEU A 28 -17.66 10.66 -7.68
CA LEU A 28 -16.33 10.50 -8.26
C LEU A 28 -16.17 11.39 -9.51
N ASP A 29 -15.00 12.01 -9.65
CA ASP A 29 -14.63 12.71 -10.88
C ASP A 29 -14.34 11.67 -11.99
N SER A 30 -15.02 11.79 -13.11
CA SER A 30 -14.87 10.90 -14.26
C SER A 30 -13.80 11.36 -15.26
N ARG A 31 -13.23 12.55 -15.07
CA ARG A 31 -12.22 13.12 -15.96
C ARG A 31 -10.87 12.43 -15.78
N THR A 32 -10.11 12.39 -16.87
CA THR A 32 -8.68 12.02 -16.78
C THR A 32 -7.92 13.03 -15.95
N SER A 33 -7.13 12.59 -15.00
CA SER A 33 -6.33 13.49 -14.18
C SER A 33 -5.26 14.21 -15.02
N ALA A 34 -5.02 15.48 -14.71
CA ALA A 34 -3.99 16.26 -15.37
C ALA A 34 -2.58 15.66 -15.12
N ALA A 35 -2.37 15.07 -13.95
CA ALA A 35 -1.12 14.39 -13.60
C ALA A 35 -0.90 13.16 -14.50
N PHE A 36 -1.91 12.34 -14.73
CA PHE A 36 -1.81 11.20 -15.65
C PHE A 36 -1.55 11.67 -17.09
N THR A 37 -2.23 12.71 -17.56
CA THR A 37 -1.96 13.30 -18.87
C THR A 37 -0.51 13.76 -18.99
N GLY A 38 0.06 14.32 -17.90
CA GLY A 38 1.46 14.73 -17.83
C GLY A 38 2.46 13.58 -17.98
N LEU A 39 2.08 12.33 -17.62
CA LEU A 39 2.90 11.13 -17.81
C LEU A 39 3.06 10.77 -19.30
N GLN A 40 2.09 11.14 -20.11
CA GLN A 40 2.07 10.85 -21.54
C GLN A 40 2.80 11.92 -22.36
N ALA A 41 3.41 12.92 -21.72
CA ALA A 41 4.14 13.97 -22.43
C ALA A 41 5.30 13.37 -23.25
N PRO A 42 5.50 13.82 -24.50
CA PRO A 42 6.58 13.32 -25.33
C PRO A 42 7.95 13.74 -24.78
N LYS A 43 8.97 12.93 -25.01
CA LYS A 43 10.39 13.21 -24.69
C LYS A 43 10.71 13.29 -23.18
N LEU A 44 9.90 12.69 -22.32
CA LEU A 44 10.29 12.48 -20.94
C LEU A 44 11.38 11.39 -20.88
N ASP A 45 12.44 11.64 -20.13
CA ASP A 45 13.35 10.57 -19.75
C ASP A 45 12.68 9.61 -18.76
N ALA A 46 13.25 8.43 -18.57
CA ALA A 46 12.65 7.38 -17.73
C ALA A 46 12.46 7.85 -16.29
N ARG A 47 13.50 8.41 -15.66
CA ARG A 47 13.45 8.89 -14.27
C ARG A 47 12.37 9.95 -14.07
N GLU A 48 12.30 10.95 -14.97
CA GLU A 48 11.27 11.99 -14.84
C GLU A 48 9.86 11.44 -15.06
N ARG A 49 9.70 10.43 -15.90
CA ARG A 49 8.42 9.75 -16.08
C ARG A 49 8.02 8.98 -14.83
N ASP A 50 8.94 8.24 -14.22
CA ASP A 50 8.74 7.55 -12.93
C ASP A 50 8.35 8.55 -11.84
N ARG A 51 9.11 9.63 -11.70
CA ARG A 51 8.83 10.69 -10.71
C ARG A 51 7.44 11.27 -10.89
N ARG A 52 7.00 11.51 -12.13
CA ARG A 52 5.65 11.98 -12.42
C ARG A 52 4.59 10.92 -12.09
N ALA A 53 4.88 9.64 -12.26
CA ALA A 53 3.97 8.58 -11.85
C ALA A 53 3.79 8.56 -10.32
N ILE A 54 4.87 8.74 -9.56
CA ILE A 54 4.80 8.88 -8.10
C ILE A 54 3.96 10.12 -7.73
N LEU A 55 4.22 11.27 -8.33
CA LEU A 55 3.47 12.50 -8.07
C LEU A 55 1.98 12.41 -8.47
N ALA A 56 1.65 11.56 -9.45
CA ALA A 56 0.27 11.34 -9.87
C ALA A 56 -0.58 10.58 -8.84
N MET A 57 0.04 10.04 -7.79
CA MET A 57 -0.68 9.50 -6.64
C MET A 57 -1.20 10.59 -5.69
N ALA A 58 -0.76 11.84 -5.83
CA ALA A 58 -1.29 12.94 -5.04
C ALA A 58 -2.69 13.34 -5.51
N GLY A 59 -3.59 13.65 -4.56
CA GLY A 59 -4.97 14.04 -4.87
C GLY A 59 -5.94 13.74 -3.74
N ASP A 60 -7.21 13.96 -4.02
CA ASP A 60 -8.31 13.62 -3.13
C ASP A 60 -9.01 12.35 -3.64
N TYR A 61 -9.19 11.38 -2.76
CA TYR A 61 -9.68 10.06 -3.13
C TYR A 61 -10.79 9.56 -2.22
N ARG A 62 -11.69 8.79 -2.80
CA ARG A 62 -12.40 7.74 -2.10
C ARG A 62 -11.53 6.49 -2.19
N THR A 63 -11.03 6.02 -1.07
CA THR A 63 -10.13 4.86 -0.99
C THR A 63 -10.87 3.68 -0.39
N SER A 64 -10.79 2.52 -1.02
CA SER A 64 -11.20 1.24 -0.43
C SER A 64 -9.98 0.45 0.03
N PHE A 65 -10.15 -0.29 1.11
CA PHE A 65 -9.17 -1.19 1.70
C PHE A 65 -9.79 -2.59 1.76
N ASP A 66 -9.20 -3.51 1.01
CA ASP A 66 -9.70 -4.87 0.86
C ASP A 66 -8.59 -5.86 1.24
N PHE A 67 -8.86 -6.74 2.22
CA PHE A 67 -7.92 -7.73 2.71
C PHE A 67 -8.55 -9.10 2.62
N ILE A 68 -7.90 -10.01 1.89
CA ILE A 68 -8.38 -11.35 1.62
C ILE A 68 -7.25 -12.34 1.85
N GLU A 69 -7.49 -13.36 2.65
CA GLU A 69 -6.63 -14.55 2.74
C GLU A 69 -7.10 -15.55 1.68
N THR A 70 -6.25 -15.89 0.74
CA THR A 70 -6.66 -16.68 -0.45
C THR A 70 -6.27 -18.14 -0.37
N VAL A 71 -5.10 -18.46 0.22
CA VAL A 71 -4.52 -19.80 0.28
C VAL A 71 -3.91 -20.04 1.65
N GLY A 72 -4.13 -21.21 2.22
CA GLY A 72 -3.40 -21.71 3.38
C GLY A 72 -2.37 -22.76 2.93
N PHE A 73 -1.17 -22.68 3.45
CA PHE A 73 -0.08 -23.62 3.14
C PHE A 73 0.14 -24.65 4.26
N THR A 74 -0.43 -24.40 5.43
CA THR A 74 -0.38 -25.33 6.58
C THR A 74 -1.66 -26.16 6.64
N GLU A 75 -1.54 -27.44 6.92
CA GLU A 75 -2.69 -28.34 7.06
C GLU A 75 -3.67 -27.81 8.12
N GLY A 76 -4.94 -27.79 7.77
CA GLY A 76 -6.02 -27.27 8.65
C GLY A 76 -6.12 -25.75 8.75
N TYR A 77 -5.30 -24.99 8.03
CA TYR A 77 -5.43 -23.54 8.03
C TYR A 77 -6.80 -23.11 7.49
N GLN A 78 -7.45 -22.23 8.24
CA GLN A 78 -8.75 -21.64 7.86
C GLN A 78 -8.58 -20.16 7.57
N PRO A 79 -8.76 -19.72 6.32
CA PRO A 79 -8.72 -18.31 5.96
C PRO A 79 -9.71 -17.50 6.78
N LYS A 80 -9.31 -16.32 7.23
CA LYS A 80 -10.20 -15.40 7.91
C LYS A 80 -11.18 -14.78 6.93
N ALA A 81 -12.38 -14.45 7.42
CA ALA A 81 -13.35 -13.71 6.62
C ALA A 81 -12.71 -12.43 6.05
N PRO A 82 -12.96 -12.10 4.78
CA PRO A 82 -12.43 -10.89 4.15
C PRO A 82 -12.73 -9.64 4.96
N TYR A 83 -11.79 -8.72 5.03
CA TYR A 83 -11.99 -7.43 5.64
C TYR A 83 -12.08 -6.37 4.56
N GLN A 84 -13.12 -5.55 4.61
CA GLN A 84 -13.32 -4.46 3.68
C GLN A 84 -13.72 -3.19 4.42
N SER A 85 -13.11 -2.08 4.06
CA SER A 85 -13.49 -0.75 4.53
C SER A 85 -13.22 0.28 3.44
N TRP A 86 -13.77 1.49 3.60
CA TRP A 86 -13.47 2.61 2.73
C TRP A 86 -13.37 3.92 3.53
N GLY A 87 -12.77 4.94 2.94
CA GLY A 87 -12.65 6.26 3.52
C GLY A 87 -12.40 7.33 2.47
N THR A 88 -12.42 8.58 2.89
CA THR A 88 -11.90 9.69 2.09
C THR A 88 -10.49 10.00 2.53
N GLU A 89 -9.57 10.04 1.59
CA GLU A 89 -8.15 10.24 1.81
C GLU A 89 -7.65 11.37 0.92
N ARG A 90 -6.86 12.26 1.51
CA ARG A 90 -6.06 13.23 0.76
C ARG A 90 -4.62 12.80 0.79
N VAL A 91 -4.00 12.74 -0.40
CA VAL A 91 -2.57 12.52 -0.56
C VAL A 91 -1.94 13.81 -1.06
N TYR A 92 -0.99 14.34 -0.32
CA TYR A 92 -0.30 15.57 -0.71
C TYR A 92 1.21 15.39 -0.77
N VAL A 93 1.84 16.18 -1.62
CA VAL A 93 3.28 16.16 -1.82
C VAL A 93 3.96 16.93 -0.69
N VAL A 94 4.84 16.25 0.06
CA VAL A 94 5.66 16.85 1.11
C VAL A 94 7.00 17.31 0.55
N ALA A 95 7.60 16.50 -0.33
CA ALA A 95 8.84 16.83 -1.02
C ALA A 95 8.76 16.39 -2.49
N ASN A 96 9.41 17.16 -3.36
CA ASN A 96 9.42 16.93 -4.80
C ASN A 96 10.76 17.37 -5.39
N GLU A 97 11.74 16.46 -5.32
CA GLU A 97 13.09 16.64 -5.85
C GLU A 97 13.32 15.67 -7.02
N PRO A 98 14.37 15.86 -7.83
CA PRO A 98 14.64 14.99 -8.99
C PRO A 98 14.79 13.50 -8.64
N GLU A 99 15.33 13.20 -7.46
CA GLU A 99 15.64 11.84 -7.00
C GLU A 99 14.93 11.47 -5.68
N PHE A 100 14.07 12.37 -5.18
CA PHE A 100 13.33 12.15 -3.95
C PHE A 100 11.91 12.73 -4.02
N VAL A 101 10.92 11.90 -3.71
CA VAL A 101 9.52 12.33 -3.58
C VAL A 101 8.97 11.81 -2.26
N SER A 102 8.27 12.67 -1.52
CA SER A 102 7.56 12.27 -0.31
C SER A 102 6.09 12.62 -0.40
N LEU A 103 5.23 11.63 -0.12
CA LEU A 103 3.77 11.76 -0.15
C LEU A 103 3.20 11.44 1.22
N GLN A 104 2.43 12.37 1.79
CA GLN A 104 1.71 12.17 3.03
C GLN A 104 0.24 11.88 2.76
N HIS A 105 -0.23 10.80 3.33
CA HIS A 105 -1.64 10.41 3.33
C HIS A 105 -2.32 10.86 4.60
N ILE A 106 -3.49 11.47 4.46
CA ILE A 106 -4.36 11.85 5.58
C ILE A 106 -5.78 11.34 5.32
N ILE A 107 -6.42 10.85 6.37
CA ILE A 107 -7.85 10.47 6.32
C ILE A 107 -8.68 11.63 6.84
N VAL A 108 -9.77 11.90 6.14
CA VAL A 108 -10.81 12.85 6.58
C VAL A 108 -12.02 12.04 7.01
N MET A 109 -12.35 12.09 8.28
CA MET A 109 -13.44 11.32 8.89
C MET A 109 -14.48 12.25 9.49
N HIS A 110 -15.70 11.74 9.60
CA HIS A 110 -16.78 12.34 10.35
C HIS A 110 -17.42 11.28 11.24
N PHE A 111 -17.88 11.66 12.40
CA PHE A 111 -18.77 10.81 13.19
C PHE A 111 -20.21 11.17 12.88
N VAL A 112 -21.06 10.17 12.84
CA VAL A 112 -22.51 10.33 12.76
C VAL A 112 -23.09 9.71 14.03
N ASP A 113 -23.81 10.49 14.83
CA ASP A 113 -24.45 10.00 16.05
C ASP A 113 -25.77 9.24 15.75
N ALA A 114 -26.39 8.72 16.80
CA ALA A 114 -27.63 7.95 16.69
C ALA A 114 -28.81 8.77 16.12
N ASP A 115 -28.78 10.08 16.24
CA ASP A 115 -29.80 11.00 15.74
C ASP A 115 -29.52 11.47 14.31
N GLY A 116 -28.40 11.02 13.71
CA GLY A 116 -27.98 11.36 12.36
C GLY A 116 -27.21 12.68 12.26
N PHE A 117 -26.83 13.29 13.39
CA PHE A 117 -26.01 14.47 13.37
C PHE A 117 -24.57 14.13 12.97
N LYS A 118 -24.05 14.89 12.01
CA LYS A 118 -22.69 14.72 11.49
C LYS A 118 -21.75 15.69 12.19
N SER A 119 -20.67 15.18 12.77
CA SER A 119 -19.61 16.00 13.37
C SER A 119 -18.84 16.81 12.33
N ASP A 120 -18.09 17.80 12.79
CA ASP A 120 -17.06 18.44 11.99
C ASP A 120 -16.05 17.41 11.46
N ALA A 121 -15.34 17.76 10.39
CA ALA A 121 -14.33 16.92 9.80
C ALA A 121 -13.15 16.72 10.77
N MET A 122 -12.81 15.47 11.03
CA MET A 122 -11.58 15.09 11.72
C MET A 122 -10.52 14.71 10.68
N VAL A 123 -9.41 15.42 10.71
CA VAL A 123 -8.26 15.17 9.86
C VAL A 123 -7.25 14.35 10.66
N VAL A 124 -6.96 13.13 10.19
CA VAL A 124 -6.06 12.21 10.88
C VAL A 124 -4.92 11.83 9.95
N LYS A 125 -3.69 11.97 10.42
CA LYS A 125 -2.52 11.43 9.73
C LYS A 125 -2.71 9.93 9.56
N HIS A 126 -2.48 9.40 8.35
CA HIS A 126 -2.66 7.98 8.08
C HIS A 126 -1.31 7.28 7.91
N TRP A 127 -0.61 7.53 6.81
CA TRP A 127 0.70 6.95 6.53
C TRP A 127 1.48 7.87 5.59
N ARG A 128 2.78 7.62 5.42
CA ARG A 128 3.64 8.36 4.50
C ARG A 128 4.42 7.37 3.63
N GLN A 129 4.68 7.77 2.40
CA GLN A 129 5.59 7.07 1.51
C GLN A 129 6.65 8.03 0.97
N ASP A 130 7.90 7.63 1.14
CA ASP A 130 9.05 8.32 0.60
C ASP A 130 9.66 7.46 -0.51
N TRP A 131 10.05 8.11 -1.59
CA TRP A 131 10.58 7.47 -2.78
C TRP A 131 11.98 8.02 -3.08
N VAL A 132 12.96 7.12 -3.20
CA VAL A 132 14.37 7.47 -3.50
C VAL A 132 14.79 6.76 -4.77
N TYR A 133 15.32 7.52 -5.73
CA TYR A 133 15.86 6.98 -6.98
C TYR A 133 17.28 6.46 -6.76
N GLU A 134 17.60 5.27 -7.30
CA GLU A 134 18.92 4.61 -7.22
C GLU A 134 19.54 4.64 -5.80
N PRO A 135 18.87 4.09 -4.81
CA PRO A 135 19.34 4.12 -3.43
C PRO A 135 20.63 3.33 -3.25
N THR A 136 21.48 3.77 -2.32
CA THR A 136 22.74 3.07 -1.98
C THR A 136 22.58 2.08 -0.82
N GLU A 137 21.48 2.16 -0.10
CA GLU A 137 21.13 1.27 1.02
C GLU A 137 19.63 1.17 1.21
N MET A 138 19.20 0.11 1.85
CA MET A 138 17.83 -0.07 2.31
C MET A 138 17.81 -0.75 3.66
N THR A 139 16.68 -0.60 4.38
CA THR A 139 16.43 -1.22 5.68
C THR A 139 15.39 -2.32 5.54
N GLU A 140 15.70 -3.52 6.01
CA GLU A 140 14.85 -4.70 5.97
C GLU A 140 14.44 -5.14 7.37
N PHE A 141 13.20 -5.54 7.53
CA PHE A 141 12.75 -6.21 8.76
C PHE A 141 13.22 -7.67 8.75
N VAL A 142 13.93 -8.07 9.79
CA VAL A 142 14.52 -9.42 9.86
C VAL A 142 13.82 -10.33 10.89
N GLY A 143 12.68 -9.90 11.40
CA GLY A 143 11.96 -10.59 12.48
C GLY A 143 12.37 -10.11 13.86
N ASN A 144 11.72 -10.62 14.90
CA ASN A 144 12.03 -10.33 16.31
C ASN A 144 12.21 -8.84 16.62
N GLN A 145 11.34 -7.98 16.05
CA GLN A 145 11.36 -6.51 16.18
C GLN A 145 12.70 -5.88 15.77
N THR A 146 13.45 -6.53 14.89
CA THR A 146 14.77 -6.12 14.46
C THR A 146 14.77 -5.67 13.01
N TRP A 147 15.51 -4.61 12.75
CA TRP A 147 15.76 -4.06 11.42
C TRP A 147 17.24 -4.13 11.10
N ALA A 148 17.58 -4.49 9.87
CA ALA A 148 18.94 -4.55 9.36
C ALA A 148 19.09 -3.61 8.16
N THR A 149 20.16 -2.85 8.12
CA THR A 149 20.52 -2.04 6.95
C THR A 149 21.36 -2.87 5.99
N ARG A 150 20.94 -2.92 4.73
CA ARG A 150 21.64 -3.59 3.64
C ARG A 150 22.14 -2.57 2.63
N ARG A 151 23.42 -2.63 2.31
CA ARG A 151 23.99 -1.84 1.19
C ARG A 151 23.54 -2.43 -0.14
N LEU A 152 23.19 -1.56 -1.06
CA LEU A 152 22.80 -1.92 -2.42
C LEU A 152 23.96 -1.65 -3.37
N PRO A 153 24.45 -2.68 -4.08
CA PRO A 153 25.38 -2.45 -5.18
C PRO A 153 24.73 -1.56 -6.26
N PRO A 154 25.44 -0.64 -6.90
CA PRO A 154 24.85 0.21 -7.94
C PRO A 154 24.08 -0.56 -9.01
N SER A 155 24.57 -1.72 -9.43
CA SER A 155 23.91 -2.57 -10.42
C SER A 155 22.57 -3.13 -9.99
N SER A 156 22.30 -3.23 -8.70
CA SER A 156 21.01 -3.73 -8.17
C SER A 156 20.00 -2.62 -7.95
N ALA A 157 20.42 -1.37 -7.97
CA ALA A 157 19.54 -0.21 -7.80
C ALA A 157 19.36 0.60 -9.10
N ASP A 158 20.05 0.20 -10.16
CA ASP A 158 20.05 0.89 -11.46
C ASP A 158 18.63 1.05 -12.00
N SER A 159 18.25 2.31 -12.27
CA SER A 159 16.94 2.68 -12.76
C SER A 159 15.78 2.21 -11.87
N GLN A 160 16.00 2.12 -10.56
CA GLN A 160 14.99 1.69 -9.59
C GLN A 160 14.65 2.79 -8.58
N TRP A 161 13.43 2.70 -8.07
CA TRP A 161 12.93 3.53 -6.97
C TRP A 161 12.72 2.68 -5.72
N LEU A 162 13.25 3.12 -4.60
CA LEU A 162 12.98 2.58 -3.27
C LEU A 162 11.78 3.29 -2.68
N GLN A 163 10.72 2.55 -2.41
CA GLN A 163 9.60 3.03 -1.60
C GLN A 163 9.89 2.73 -0.12
N SER A 164 9.83 3.75 0.72
CA SER A 164 9.85 3.62 2.18
C SER A 164 8.46 3.98 2.71
N VAL A 165 7.82 3.06 3.42
CA VAL A 165 6.50 3.27 4.00
C VAL A 165 6.62 3.46 5.50
N PHE A 166 5.96 4.50 6.01
CA PHE A 166 5.95 4.89 7.42
C PHE A 166 4.53 4.86 7.97
N GLN A 167 4.40 4.44 9.21
CA GLN A 167 3.14 4.40 9.94
C GLN A 167 2.69 5.80 10.38
N VAL A 168 1.56 5.88 11.05
CA VAL A 168 0.98 7.14 11.55
C VAL A 168 1.90 7.92 12.50
N ASP A 169 2.76 7.23 13.21
CA ASP A 169 3.76 7.77 14.16
C ASP A 169 5.14 7.97 13.56
N ASP A 170 5.27 7.87 12.22
CA ASP A 170 6.51 7.90 11.46
C ASP A 170 7.47 6.74 11.73
N SER A 171 7.06 5.71 12.45
CA SER A 171 7.86 4.48 12.56
C SER A 171 7.89 3.75 11.20
N PRO A 172 9.01 3.09 10.85
CA PRO A 172 9.14 2.38 9.60
C PRO A 172 8.14 1.22 9.53
N ARG A 173 7.51 1.04 8.38
CA ARG A 173 6.64 -0.09 8.08
C ARG A 173 7.35 -1.13 7.22
N TYR A 174 7.93 -0.72 6.12
CA TYR A 174 8.79 -1.51 5.24
C TYR A 174 9.48 -0.61 4.21
N GLN A 175 10.50 -1.16 3.55
CA GLN A 175 11.06 -0.61 2.33
C GLN A 175 10.97 -1.63 1.21
N ALA A 176 10.77 -1.16 0.00
CA ALA A 176 10.60 -1.97 -1.20
C ALA A 176 11.34 -1.32 -2.36
N LEU A 177 12.28 -2.03 -2.96
CA LEU A 177 12.98 -1.62 -4.17
C LEU A 177 12.22 -2.15 -5.38
N GLY A 178 12.09 -1.35 -6.44
CA GLY A 178 11.36 -1.80 -7.63
C GLY A 178 11.47 -0.86 -8.82
N LYS A 179 10.86 -1.28 -9.92
CA LYS A 179 10.91 -0.58 -11.22
C LYS A 179 9.53 -0.12 -11.67
N TRP A 180 9.53 1.03 -12.35
CA TRP A 180 8.38 1.51 -13.09
C TRP A 180 8.38 0.96 -14.52
N GLU A 181 7.19 0.68 -15.01
CA GLU A 181 6.90 0.37 -16.41
C GLU A 181 5.75 1.28 -16.87
N HIS A 182 5.86 1.82 -18.07
CA HIS A 182 4.92 2.80 -18.60
C HIS A 182 4.26 2.31 -19.87
N PHE A 183 2.95 2.36 -19.89
CA PHE A 183 2.10 1.97 -21.00
C PHE A 183 1.20 3.15 -21.42
N GLU A 184 0.49 3.03 -22.51
CA GLU A 184 -0.37 4.09 -23.03
C GLU A 184 -1.48 4.50 -22.04
N ASN A 185 -2.06 3.53 -21.33
CA ASN A 185 -3.24 3.73 -20.49
C ASN A 185 -2.99 3.52 -18.99
N TYR A 186 -1.79 3.16 -18.57
CA TYR A 186 -1.39 3.04 -17.19
C TYR A 186 0.13 3.08 -17.03
N SER A 187 0.58 3.35 -15.80
CA SER A 187 1.96 3.15 -15.37
C SER A 187 1.97 2.26 -14.14
N SER A 188 2.90 1.35 -14.06
CA SER A 188 2.95 0.39 -12.95
C SER A 188 4.36 0.28 -12.37
N TRP A 189 4.44 0.30 -11.05
CA TRP A 189 5.65 -0.01 -10.32
C TRP A 189 5.51 -1.35 -9.64
N HIS A 190 6.54 -2.19 -9.72
CA HIS A 190 6.60 -3.50 -9.10
C HIS A 190 7.83 -3.59 -8.21
N SER A 191 7.63 -4.02 -6.96
CA SER A 191 8.74 -4.23 -6.03
C SER A 191 9.34 -5.62 -6.14
N ASP A 192 10.60 -5.71 -5.74
CA ASP A 192 11.19 -6.96 -5.27
C ASP A 192 10.49 -7.43 -3.99
N THR A 193 10.83 -8.64 -3.55
CA THR A 193 10.34 -9.19 -2.28
C THR A 193 10.74 -8.30 -1.10
N THR A 194 9.80 -8.01 -0.23
CA THR A 194 9.99 -7.23 0.99
C THR A 194 9.69 -8.06 2.23
N PHE A 195 10.28 -7.66 3.34
CA PHE A 195 10.06 -8.23 4.65
C PHE A 195 9.50 -7.15 5.57
N ARG A 196 8.44 -7.46 6.29
CA ARG A 196 7.75 -6.45 7.11
C ARG A 196 7.15 -7.04 8.37
N PRO A 197 7.08 -6.25 9.48
CA PRO A 197 6.39 -6.66 10.70
C PRO A 197 4.88 -6.82 10.45
N LEU A 198 4.18 -7.43 11.41
CA LEU A 198 2.73 -7.50 11.38
C LEU A 198 2.10 -6.12 11.19
N PRO A 199 0.98 -6.01 10.47
CA PRO A 199 0.20 -4.80 10.45
C PRO A 199 -0.21 -4.40 11.88
N ARG A 200 -0.21 -3.10 12.18
CA ARG A 200 -0.61 -2.58 13.50
C ARG A 200 -1.92 -3.19 14.01
N ARG A 201 -2.89 -3.37 13.13
CA ARG A 201 -4.18 -3.96 13.47
C ARG A 201 -4.08 -5.44 13.86
N GLU A 202 -3.11 -6.16 13.32
CA GLU A 202 -2.92 -7.60 13.58
C GLU A 202 -1.94 -7.85 14.73
N PHE A 203 -0.97 -6.98 14.94
CA PHE A 203 0.05 -7.11 15.97
C PHE A 203 -0.51 -7.37 17.38
N SER A 204 -1.65 -6.76 17.72
CA SER A 204 -2.26 -6.91 19.06
C SER A 204 -3.23 -8.09 19.17
N VAL A 205 -3.64 -8.71 18.05
CA VAL A 205 -4.72 -9.71 18.03
C VAL A 205 -4.33 -11.03 17.36
N ARG A 206 -3.21 -11.08 16.65
CA ARG A 206 -2.68 -12.27 15.98
C ARG A 206 -1.41 -12.75 16.66
N GLN A 207 -1.32 -14.05 16.88
CA GLN A 207 -0.14 -14.73 17.48
C GLN A 207 0.26 -15.97 16.68
N ASP A 208 -0.32 -16.11 15.49
CA ASP A 208 -0.12 -17.27 14.63
C ASP A 208 0.98 -17.04 13.58
N TYR A 209 1.48 -15.81 13.42
CA TYR A 209 2.60 -15.49 12.56
C TYR A 209 3.40 -14.29 13.08
N ASP A 210 4.66 -14.16 12.63
CA ASP A 210 5.64 -13.22 13.17
C ASP A 210 6.01 -12.11 12.20
N MET A 211 5.89 -12.36 10.88
CA MET A 211 6.23 -11.41 9.85
C MET A 211 5.48 -11.67 8.54
N LEU A 212 5.51 -10.70 7.66
CA LEU A 212 5.05 -10.81 6.28
C LEU A 212 6.24 -10.81 5.32
N ILE A 213 6.15 -11.65 4.29
CA ILE A 213 7.03 -11.63 3.12
C ILE A 213 6.16 -11.39 1.90
N GLY A 214 6.46 -10.36 1.11
CA GLY A 214 5.57 -10.07 0.00
C GLY A 214 6.12 -9.07 -0.99
N THR A 215 5.32 -8.78 -1.99
CA THR A 215 5.59 -7.81 -3.05
C THR A 215 4.52 -6.73 -3.07
N ASN A 216 4.87 -5.58 -3.61
CA ASN A 216 3.95 -4.47 -3.82
C ASN A 216 3.88 -4.10 -5.29
N LYS A 217 2.71 -3.63 -5.69
CA LYS A 217 2.49 -3.06 -7.00
C LYS A 217 1.67 -1.80 -6.88
N HIS A 218 2.12 -0.73 -7.51
CA HIS A 218 1.36 0.50 -7.67
C HIS A 218 0.97 0.64 -9.14
N THR A 219 -0.30 0.82 -9.43
CA THR A 219 -0.79 1.05 -10.79
C THR A 219 -1.50 2.38 -10.87
N ILE A 220 -0.93 3.30 -11.64
CA ILE A 220 -1.51 4.63 -11.90
C ILE A 220 -2.32 4.56 -13.19
N ASN A 221 -3.55 5.02 -13.15
CA ASN A 221 -4.47 5.05 -14.28
C ASN A 221 -5.10 6.44 -14.45
N PRO A 222 -5.88 6.70 -15.52
CA PRO A 222 -6.45 8.03 -15.78
C PRO A 222 -7.30 8.62 -14.65
N ARG A 223 -7.84 7.80 -13.75
CA ARG A 223 -8.80 8.25 -12.72
C ARG A 223 -8.32 8.11 -11.29
N GLY A 224 -7.13 7.53 -11.08
CA GLY A 224 -6.59 7.28 -9.75
C GLY A 224 -5.48 6.26 -9.78
N TRP A 225 -5.32 5.54 -8.68
CA TRP A 225 -4.30 4.52 -8.57
C TRP A 225 -4.74 3.37 -7.65
N VAL A 226 -4.05 2.25 -7.78
CA VAL A 226 -4.27 1.04 -6.98
C VAL A 226 -2.94 0.61 -6.39
N GLN A 227 -2.95 0.24 -5.11
CA GLN A 227 -1.87 -0.49 -4.47
C GLN A 227 -2.34 -1.93 -4.25
N GLU A 228 -1.54 -2.87 -4.73
CA GLU A 228 -1.72 -4.30 -4.52
C GLU A 228 -0.56 -4.80 -3.67
N GLU A 229 -0.87 -5.58 -2.66
CA GLU A 229 0.12 -6.24 -1.81
C GLU A 229 -0.17 -7.74 -1.79
N GLU A 230 0.77 -8.54 -2.26
CA GLU A 230 0.73 -9.99 -2.13
C GLU A 230 1.66 -10.40 -0.99
N ASN A 231 1.09 -10.95 0.08
CA ASN A 231 1.84 -11.24 1.30
C ASN A 231 1.67 -12.69 1.73
N LEU A 232 2.78 -13.32 2.06
CA LEU A 232 2.83 -14.58 2.81
C LEU A 232 2.94 -14.26 4.31
N LYS A 233 2.13 -14.91 5.11
CA LYS A 233 2.25 -14.90 6.57
C LYS A 233 3.26 -15.95 6.99
N VAL A 234 4.25 -15.54 7.74
CA VAL A 234 5.39 -16.38 8.08
C VAL A 234 5.56 -16.46 9.59
N ARG A 235 5.68 -17.68 10.09
CA ARG A 235 6.10 -17.99 11.46
C ARG A 235 7.61 -18.21 11.48
N LEU A 236 8.26 -17.71 12.53
CA LEU A 236 9.67 -17.94 12.79
C LEU A 236 9.80 -18.97 13.92
N ASP A 237 10.66 -19.96 13.75
CA ASP A 237 11.07 -20.81 14.85
C ASP A 237 12.21 -20.18 15.66
N ASP A 238 12.59 -20.82 16.77
CA ASP A 238 13.68 -20.35 17.65
C ASP A 238 15.05 -20.28 16.92
N ALA A 239 15.22 -21.01 15.83
CA ALA A 239 16.41 -20.99 15.00
C ALA A 239 16.34 -19.96 13.87
N GLY A 240 15.20 -19.25 13.72
CA GLY A 240 14.96 -18.26 12.68
C GLY A 240 14.55 -18.89 11.33
N SER A 241 14.19 -20.18 11.30
CA SER A 241 13.63 -20.82 10.11
C SER A 241 12.22 -20.27 9.84
N ARG A 242 11.80 -20.26 8.59
CA ARG A 242 10.57 -19.64 8.13
C ARG A 242 9.56 -20.70 7.68
N GLU A 243 8.39 -20.70 8.30
CA GLU A 243 7.25 -21.52 7.88
C GLU A 243 6.15 -20.58 7.33
N VAL A 244 5.64 -20.88 6.16
CA VAL A 244 4.51 -20.14 5.55
C VAL A 244 3.21 -20.78 6.01
N LEU A 245 2.25 -19.96 6.48
CA LEU A 245 0.93 -20.41 6.96
C LEU A 245 -0.07 -20.66 5.83
#